data_bba042cfb655d11afd29beab4925237b
#
_entry.id   bba042cfb655d11afd29beab4925237b
#
_cell.length_a   1.000
_cell.length_b   1.000
_cell.length_c   1.000
_cell.angle_alpha   90.00
_cell.angle_beta   90.00
_cell.angle_gamma   90.00
#
_symmetry.space_group_name_H-M   'P 1'
#
loop_
_entity.id
_entity.type
_entity.pdbx_description
1 polymer ?
#
loop_
_entity_poly.entity_id
_entity_poly.type
_entity_poly.pdbx_seq_one_letter_code
_entity_poly.pdbx_strand_id
1 'polypeptide(L)'
;MQNCTFQDQNNLSSNQTAAEISYEKYFKRNYDNIDKIEGIWYEYAVGSLYKDRVLLQRIREPNRATWIIIKDKDSNAYNVLNANGKNNYYNASFSPTANKNLFAFDCSIKGTQTSISSVAKVVNENQLEMEYNAPKSLISENYSEIKGDMVLHWKIEWIKSFPRN
;
A
#
# COMPACT_ATOMS: atom_id res chain seq x y z
N MET A 1 33.36 24.27 -17.22
CA MET A 1 32.03 23.99 -17.80
C MET A 1 31.81 22.51 -17.66
N GLN A 2 31.06 22.12 -16.63
CA GLN A 2 30.74 20.72 -16.39
C GLN A 2 29.40 20.41 -17.05
N ASN A 3 29.46 19.42 -17.92
CA ASN A 3 28.26 18.83 -18.53
C ASN A 3 27.42 18.19 -17.43
N CYS A 4 26.33 18.81 -17.03
CA CYS A 4 25.27 18.18 -16.27
C CYS A 4 24.57 17.21 -17.21
N THR A 5 24.83 15.97 -16.99
CA THR A 5 24.48 14.86 -17.82
C THR A 5 23.02 14.49 -17.65
N PHE A 6 22.34 14.35 -18.76
CA PHE A 6 21.02 13.74 -18.94
C PHE A 6 20.94 12.25 -18.50
N GLN A 7 21.92 11.74 -17.79
CA GLN A 7 21.97 10.33 -17.38
C GLN A 7 21.15 10.00 -16.15
N ASP A 8 20.82 10.98 -15.29
CA ASP A 8 20.08 10.69 -14.05
C ASP A 8 18.56 10.50 -14.27
N GLN A 9 18.01 10.99 -15.36
CA GLN A 9 16.58 10.79 -15.65
C GLN A 9 16.26 9.39 -16.22
N ASN A 10 17.22 8.73 -16.85
CA ASN A 10 17.00 7.39 -17.40
C ASN A 10 17.12 6.27 -16.36
N ASN A 11 17.80 6.50 -15.24
CA ASN A 11 17.94 5.49 -14.19
C ASN A 11 16.72 5.39 -13.26
N LEU A 12 15.90 6.42 -13.15
CA LEU A 12 14.63 6.36 -12.38
C LEU A 12 13.55 5.57 -13.11
N SER A 13 13.57 5.51 -14.43
CA SER A 13 12.61 4.74 -15.23
C SER A 13 12.92 3.23 -15.30
N SER A 14 14.15 2.82 -14.97
CA SER A 14 14.57 1.41 -15.08
C SER A 14 14.05 0.51 -13.96
N ASN A 15 13.47 1.06 -12.90
CA ASN A 15 12.98 0.31 -11.74
C ASN A 15 11.45 0.14 -11.69
N GLN A 16 10.71 0.71 -12.65
CA GLN A 16 9.27 0.54 -12.72
C GLN A 16 8.89 -0.83 -13.26
N THR A 17 7.86 -1.45 -12.67
CA THR A 17 7.30 -2.69 -13.21
C THR A 17 6.47 -2.43 -14.47
N ALA A 18 6.26 -3.46 -15.29
CA ALA A 18 5.38 -3.37 -16.44
C ALA A 18 3.94 -2.96 -16.05
N ALA A 19 3.48 -3.39 -14.88
CA ALA A 19 2.19 -3.00 -14.33
C ALA A 19 2.14 -1.50 -14.00
N GLU A 20 3.16 -0.96 -13.32
CA GLU A 20 3.25 0.49 -13.03
C GLU A 20 3.20 1.32 -14.33
N ILE A 21 3.99 0.95 -15.32
CA ILE A 21 4.04 1.66 -16.63
C ILE A 21 2.67 1.63 -17.30
N SER A 22 2.00 0.47 -17.30
CA SER A 22 0.68 0.31 -17.91
C SER A 22 -0.38 1.17 -17.22
N TYR A 23 -0.41 1.16 -15.90
CA TYR A 23 -1.38 1.94 -15.12
C TYR A 23 -1.07 3.44 -15.12
N GLU A 24 0.19 3.84 -15.18
CA GLU A 24 0.55 5.24 -15.39
C GLU A 24 -0.03 5.79 -16.69
N LYS A 25 0.07 5.01 -17.78
CA LYS A 25 -0.57 5.37 -19.06
C LYS A 25 -2.09 5.44 -18.95
N TYR A 26 -2.70 4.50 -18.22
CA TYR A 26 -4.14 4.51 -17.98
C TYR A 26 -4.58 5.78 -17.22
N PHE A 27 -3.91 6.11 -16.11
CA PHE A 27 -4.23 7.29 -15.31
C PHE A 27 -4.00 8.60 -16.07
N LYS A 28 -2.95 8.68 -16.90
CA LYS A 28 -2.74 9.84 -17.79
C LYS A 28 -3.90 10.06 -18.76
N ARG A 29 -4.39 8.99 -19.37
CA ARG A 29 -5.50 9.07 -20.35
C ARG A 29 -6.84 9.43 -19.70
N ASN A 30 -7.02 9.05 -18.43
CA ASN A 30 -8.29 9.19 -17.73
C ASN A 30 -8.22 10.23 -16.60
N TYR A 31 -7.23 11.10 -16.61
CA TYR A 31 -6.92 12.01 -15.51
C TYR A 31 -8.12 12.81 -15.00
N ASP A 32 -8.95 13.32 -15.90
CA ASP A 32 -10.14 14.11 -15.55
C ASP A 32 -11.33 13.27 -15.04
N ASN A 33 -11.24 11.95 -15.13
CA ASN A 33 -12.33 11.02 -14.80
C ASN A 33 -12.02 10.08 -13.64
N ILE A 34 -10.82 10.13 -13.09
CA ILE A 34 -10.42 9.29 -11.95
C ILE A 34 -10.71 9.98 -10.62
N ASP A 35 -11.04 9.20 -9.63
CA ASP A 35 -11.20 9.70 -8.27
C ASP A 35 -9.85 9.96 -7.61
N LYS A 36 -9.81 10.88 -6.64
CA LYS A 36 -8.55 11.30 -5.98
C LYS A 36 -7.78 10.17 -5.32
N ILE A 37 -8.44 9.08 -4.91
CA ILE A 37 -7.78 7.91 -4.31
C ILE A 37 -7.13 7.02 -5.37
N GLU A 38 -7.59 7.05 -6.61
CA GLU A 38 -7.03 6.23 -7.67
C GLU A 38 -5.60 6.67 -8.02
N GLY A 39 -4.75 5.71 -8.30
CA GLY A 39 -3.36 5.98 -8.64
C GLY A 39 -2.39 4.89 -8.23
N ILE A 40 -1.11 5.21 -8.34
CA ILE A 40 0.02 4.36 -7.92
C ILE A 40 0.53 4.90 -6.60
N TRP A 41 0.69 4.02 -5.62
CA TRP A 41 1.04 4.35 -4.26
C TRP A 41 2.21 3.51 -3.75
N TYR A 42 3.14 4.12 -3.05
CA TYR A 42 4.21 3.43 -2.35
C TYR A 42 3.87 3.27 -0.88
N GLU A 43 4.09 2.07 -0.36
CA GLU A 43 3.85 1.74 1.03
C GLU A 43 5.13 1.87 1.85
N TYR A 44 5.05 2.67 2.90
CA TYR A 44 6.00 2.73 3.99
C TYR A 44 5.35 2.16 5.24
N ALA A 45 6.05 1.27 5.95
CA ALA A 45 5.50 0.61 7.12
C ALA A 45 6.45 0.68 8.31
N VAL A 46 5.88 0.91 9.49
CA VAL A 46 6.57 0.80 10.77
C VAL A 46 5.87 -0.25 11.62
N GLY A 47 6.56 -1.35 11.88
CA GLY A 47 6.11 -2.39 12.79
C GLY A 47 6.61 -2.13 14.20
N SER A 48 5.75 -2.30 15.18
CA SER A 48 6.09 -2.28 16.61
C SER A 48 5.73 -3.61 17.23
N LEU A 49 6.74 -4.33 17.72
CA LEU A 49 6.56 -5.62 18.38
C LEU A 49 6.40 -5.42 19.86
N TYR A 50 5.31 -5.90 20.42
CA TYR A 50 5.00 -5.84 21.85
C TYR A 50 4.89 -7.23 22.45
N LYS A 51 5.33 -7.36 23.70
CA LYS A 51 5.03 -8.47 24.59
C LYS A 51 4.53 -7.91 25.91
N ASP A 52 3.39 -8.40 26.40
CA ASP A 52 2.78 -7.93 27.66
C ASP A 52 2.66 -6.39 27.72
N ARG A 53 2.31 -5.74 26.59
CA ARG A 53 2.23 -4.29 26.42
C ARG A 53 3.58 -3.54 26.47
N VAL A 54 4.70 -4.26 26.55
CA VAL A 54 6.04 -3.68 26.52
C VAL A 54 6.56 -3.72 25.10
N LEU A 55 7.01 -2.57 24.58
CA LEU A 55 7.64 -2.48 23.28
C LEU A 55 9.01 -3.18 23.32
N LEU A 56 9.17 -4.20 22.50
CA LEU A 56 10.43 -4.94 22.38
C LEU A 56 11.29 -4.42 21.21
N GLN A 57 10.66 -4.14 20.05
CA GLN A 57 11.38 -3.80 18.84
C GLN A 57 10.53 -2.94 17.92
N ARG A 58 11.20 -2.06 17.16
CA ARG A 58 10.63 -1.37 16.00
C ARG A 58 11.27 -1.84 14.72
N ILE A 59 10.45 -2.07 13.72
CA ILE A 59 10.82 -2.54 12.40
C ILE A 59 10.39 -1.47 11.41
N ARG A 60 11.29 -1.06 10.52
CA ARG A 60 10.99 -0.08 9.47
C ARG A 60 11.16 -0.73 8.12
N GLU A 61 10.14 -0.65 7.30
CA GLU A 61 10.12 -1.17 5.94
C GLU A 61 9.79 -0.03 4.96
N PRO A 62 10.79 0.73 4.51
CA PRO A 62 10.59 1.72 3.45
C PRO A 62 10.36 0.97 2.13
N ASN A 63 9.44 1.49 1.31
CA ASN A 63 9.09 0.88 0.01
C ASN A 63 8.72 -0.62 0.13
N ARG A 64 7.92 -0.94 1.13
CA ARG A 64 7.47 -2.32 1.41
C ARG A 64 6.70 -2.91 0.23
N ALA A 65 5.88 -2.08 -0.42
CA ALA A 65 5.10 -2.47 -1.58
C ALA A 65 4.79 -1.27 -2.48
N THR A 66 4.47 -1.57 -3.73
CA THR A 66 3.84 -0.64 -4.65
C THR A 66 2.44 -1.14 -4.96
N TRP A 67 1.45 -0.27 -4.74
CA TRP A 67 0.05 -0.56 -4.92
C TRP A 67 -0.58 0.29 -6.01
N ILE A 68 -1.54 -0.28 -6.72
CA ILE A 68 -2.38 0.44 -7.66
C ILE A 68 -3.80 0.42 -7.10
N ILE A 69 -4.37 1.60 -6.90
CA ILE A 69 -5.77 1.75 -6.53
C ILE A 69 -6.55 2.14 -7.78
N ILE A 70 -7.56 1.35 -8.11
CA ILE A 70 -8.42 1.56 -9.27
C ILE A 70 -9.88 1.30 -8.89
N LYS A 71 -10.77 2.16 -9.35
CA LYS A 71 -12.20 2.00 -9.12
C LYS A 71 -12.72 0.70 -9.72
N ASP A 72 -13.53 -0.02 -8.94
CA ASP A 72 -14.25 -1.17 -9.45
C ASP A 72 -15.36 -0.71 -10.40
N LYS A 73 -15.55 -1.44 -11.49
CA LYS A 73 -16.57 -1.11 -12.51
C LYS A 73 -17.98 -1.42 -12.04
N ASP A 74 -18.13 -2.39 -11.15
CA ASP A 74 -19.41 -2.96 -10.75
C ASP A 74 -19.87 -2.50 -9.35
N SER A 75 -19.06 -1.74 -8.65
CA SER A 75 -19.36 -1.25 -7.31
C SER A 75 -18.79 0.13 -7.03
N ASN A 76 -19.05 0.68 -5.85
CA ASN A 76 -18.42 1.92 -5.37
C ASN A 76 -17.06 1.70 -4.72
N ALA A 77 -16.59 0.45 -4.66
CA ALA A 77 -15.30 0.11 -4.07
C ALA A 77 -14.14 0.39 -5.02
N TYR A 78 -12.94 0.35 -4.47
CA TYR A 78 -11.68 0.47 -5.20
C TYR A 78 -10.86 -0.79 -5.00
N ASN A 79 -10.44 -1.41 -6.08
CA ASN A 79 -9.55 -2.56 -6.05
C ASN A 79 -8.11 -2.10 -5.77
N VAL A 80 -7.41 -2.85 -4.94
CA VAL A 80 -6.01 -2.62 -4.61
C VAL A 80 -5.18 -3.75 -5.23
N LEU A 81 -4.35 -3.39 -6.19
CA LEU A 81 -3.54 -4.33 -6.96
C LEU A 81 -2.07 -4.17 -6.59
N ASN A 82 -1.36 -5.30 -6.45
CA ASN A 82 0.08 -5.29 -6.23
C ASN A 82 0.82 -5.03 -7.54
N ALA A 83 1.65 -4.00 -7.59
CA ALA A 83 2.43 -3.62 -8.75
C ALA A 83 3.90 -4.07 -8.71
N ASN A 84 4.32 -4.82 -7.68
CA ASN A 84 5.73 -5.24 -7.55
C ASN A 84 6.15 -6.36 -8.52
N GLY A 85 5.30 -6.74 -9.46
CA GLY A 85 5.56 -7.84 -10.41
C GLY A 85 5.50 -9.23 -9.78
N LYS A 86 5.07 -9.35 -8.52
CA LYS A 86 4.85 -10.62 -7.83
C LYS A 86 3.40 -11.08 -8.00
N ASN A 87 3.19 -12.39 -7.87
CA ASN A 87 1.83 -12.94 -7.83
C ASN A 87 1.01 -12.24 -6.75
N ASN A 88 -0.19 -11.82 -7.12
CA ASN A 88 -1.09 -11.19 -6.18
C ASN A 88 -1.80 -12.25 -5.33
N TYR A 89 -1.29 -12.50 -4.13
CA TYR A 89 -1.90 -13.40 -3.15
C TYR A 89 -3.01 -12.74 -2.33
N TYR A 90 -3.22 -11.43 -2.50
CA TYR A 90 -4.15 -10.65 -1.72
C TYR A 90 -5.35 -10.24 -2.56
N ASN A 91 -6.53 -10.28 -1.96
CA ASN A 91 -7.69 -9.51 -2.40
C ASN A 91 -7.82 -8.33 -1.45
N ALA A 92 -7.50 -7.16 -1.91
CA ALA A 92 -7.57 -5.95 -1.12
C ALA A 92 -8.45 -4.91 -1.80
N SER A 93 -9.23 -4.19 -1.00
CA SER A 93 -10.12 -3.15 -1.48
C SER A 93 -10.29 -2.03 -0.46
N PHE A 94 -10.61 -0.85 -0.98
CA PHE A 94 -11.14 0.27 -0.20
C PHE A 94 -12.61 0.46 -0.50
N SER A 95 -13.39 0.71 0.53
CA SER A 95 -14.82 1.06 0.41
C SER A 95 -15.05 2.44 1.01
N PRO A 96 -15.77 3.35 0.32
CA PRO A 96 -16.13 4.64 0.87
C PRO A 96 -16.95 4.48 2.16
N THR A 97 -16.77 5.42 3.09
CA THR A 97 -17.59 5.53 4.31
C THR A 97 -18.43 6.80 4.29
N ALA A 98 -19.27 6.98 5.30
CA ALA A 98 -20.01 8.23 5.47
C ALA A 98 -19.09 9.46 5.63
N ASN A 99 -17.87 9.27 6.12
CA ASN A 99 -16.83 10.29 6.17
C ASN A 99 -15.92 10.17 4.93
N LYS A 100 -15.93 11.19 4.07
CA LYS A 100 -15.13 11.23 2.82
C LYS A 100 -13.61 11.18 3.02
N ASN A 101 -13.12 11.37 4.24
CA ASN A 101 -11.71 11.24 4.57
C ASN A 101 -11.34 9.87 5.14
N LEU A 102 -12.30 8.95 5.24
CA LEU A 102 -12.11 7.60 5.75
C LEU A 102 -12.59 6.57 4.74
N PHE A 103 -11.78 5.56 4.51
CA PHE A 103 -12.12 4.38 3.72
C PHE A 103 -12.02 3.14 4.59
N ALA A 104 -12.99 2.24 4.48
CA ALA A 104 -12.84 0.90 5.01
C ALA A 104 -11.85 0.13 4.14
N PHE A 105 -10.83 -0.44 4.73
CA PHE A 105 -9.84 -1.29 4.07
C PHE A 105 -10.07 -2.74 4.46
N ASP A 106 -10.24 -3.59 3.48
CA ASP A 106 -10.35 -5.03 3.65
C ASP A 106 -9.33 -5.74 2.77
N CYS A 107 -8.60 -6.68 3.36
CA CYS A 107 -7.61 -7.48 2.68
C CYS A 107 -7.71 -8.92 3.11
N SER A 108 -7.86 -9.83 2.19
CA SER A 108 -7.84 -11.27 2.44
C SER A 108 -6.73 -11.96 1.67
N ILE A 109 -6.18 -13.01 2.25
CA ILE A 109 -5.20 -13.86 1.56
C ILE A 109 -5.95 -14.96 0.81
N LYS A 110 -5.72 -15.05 -0.49
CA LYS A 110 -6.33 -16.07 -1.34
C LYS A 110 -5.99 -17.48 -0.84
N GLY A 111 -7.01 -18.32 -0.77
CA GLY A 111 -6.86 -19.70 -0.34
C GLY A 111 -6.75 -19.89 1.17
N THR A 112 -6.95 -18.84 1.95
CA THR A 112 -6.98 -18.88 3.43
C THR A 112 -8.23 -18.20 3.97
N GLN A 113 -8.47 -18.33 5.28
CA GLN A 113 -9.49 -17.57 6.00
C GLN A 113 -8.89 -16.32 6.68
N THR A 114 -7.64 -16.01 6.42
CA THR A 114 -6.96 -14.87 7.03
C THR A 114 -7.33 -13.58 6.33
N SER A 115 -7.77 -12.60 7.09
CA SER A 115 -8.10 -11.26 6.62
C SER A 115 -7.62 -10.18 7.57
N ILE A 116 -7.43 -8.99 7.01
CA ILE A 116 -7.17 -7.75 7.73
C ILE A 116 -8.29 -6.80 7.39
N SER A 117 -8.87 -6.19 8.41
CA SER A 117 -9.79 -5.06 8.26
C SER A 117 -9.26 -3.87 9.04
N SER A 118 -9.26 -2.72 8.41
CA SER A 118 -8.78 -1.48 8.98
C SER A 118 -9.52 -0.28 8.40
N VAL A 119 -9.20 0.91 8.89
CA VAL A 119 -9.69 2.16 8.35
C VAL A 119 -8.51 2.96 7.84
N ALA A 120 -8.55 3.31 6.56
CA ALA A 120 -7.59 4.21 5.95
C ALA A 120 -8.06 5.65 6.08
N LYS A 121 -7.20 6.51 6.60
CA LYS A 121 -7.42 7.95 6.70
C LYS A 121 -6.73 8.67 5.56
N VAL A 122 -7.48 9.50 4.85
CA VAL A 122 -6.93 10.43 3.88
C VAL A 122 -6.35 11.63 4.63
N VAL A 123 -5.02 11.72 4.67
CA VAL A 123 -4.32 12.85 5.29
C VAL A 123 -4.33 14.04 4.35
N ASN A 124 -4.04 13.80 3.08
CA ASN A 124 -4.13 14.74 1.97
C ASN A 124 -4.26 13.96 0.64
N GLU A 125 -4.29 14.67 -0.48
CA GLU A 125 -4.48 14.06 -1.81
C GLU A 125 -3.39 13.05 -2.20
N ASN A 126 -2.23 13.10 -1.55
CA ASN A 126 -1.09 12.25 -1.85
C ASN A 126 -0.67 11.34 -0.68
N GLN A 127 -1.47 11.27 0.38
CA GLN A 127 -1.12 10.50 1.57
C GLN A 127 -2.33 9.84 2.22
N LEU A 128 -2.20 8.53 2.46
CA LEU A 128 -3.11 7.70 3.24
C LEU A 128 -2.38 7.11 4.44
N GLU A 129 -3.07 6.97 5.54
CA GLU A 129 -2.57 6.30 6.74
C GLU A 129 -3.55 5.24 7.22
N MET A 130 -3.05 4.12 7.68
CA MET A 130 -3.82 3.08 8.35
C MET A 130 -2.99 2.32 9.38
N GLU A 131 -3.66 1.66 10.30
CA GLU A 131 -3.02 0.84 11.34
C GLU A 131 -3.74 -0.49 11.47
N TYR A 132 -3.00 -1.54 11.73
CA TYR A 132 -3.56 -2.85 12.06
C TYR A 132 -2.57 -3.73 12.84
N ASN A 133 -3.08 -4.70 13.56
CA ASN A 133 -2.28 -5.76 14.14
C ASN A 133 -2.11 -6.88 13.12
N ALA A 134 -0.88 -7.30 12.88
CA ALA A 134 -0.60 -8.39 11.95
C ALA A 134 -1.23 -9.69 12.47
N PRO A 135 -2.08 -10.36 11.68
CA PRO A 135 -2.44 -11.75 11.97
C PRO A 135 -1.19 -12.62 11.98
N LYS A 136 -1.06 -13.54 12.93
CA LYS A 136 0.13 -14.39 13.05
C LYS A 136 0.43 -15.20 11.77
N SER A 137 -0.59 -15.58 11.03
CA SER A 137 -0.48 -16.26 9.75
C SER A 137 0.12 -15.42 8.62
N LEU A 138 0.18 -14.08 8.77
CA LEU A 138 0.77 -13.16 7.81
C LEU A 138 2.20 -12.74 8.17
N ILE A 139 2.70 -13.20 9.30
CA ILE A 139 4.05 -12.88 9.75
C ILE A 139 5.01 -13.70 8.91
N SER A 140 5.85 -12.99 8.15
CA SER A 140 6.85 -13.63 7.29
C SER A 140 7.91 -14.36 8.11
N GLU A 141 8.67 -15.25 7.47
CA GLU A 141 9.79 -15.97 8.09
C GLU A 141 10.81 -15.03 8.75
N ASN A 142 10.92 -13.79 8.28
CA ASN A 142 11.80 -12.78 8.87
C ASN A 142 11.40 -12.36 10.31
N TYR A 143 10.18 -12.72 10.73
CA TYR A 143 9.64 -12.41 12.06
C TYR A 143 9.25 -13.68 12.81
N SER A 144 9.91 -14.80 12.52
CA SER A 144 9.62 -16.11 13.11
C SER A 144 9.74 -16.17 14.64
N GLU A 145 10.37 -15.19 15.25
CA GLU A 145 10.50 -15.06 16.71
C GLU A 145 9.21 -14.57 17.41
N ILE A 146 8.22 -14.14 16.63
CA ILE A 146 6.93 -13.68 17.17
C ILE A 146 6.11 -14.88 17.61
N LYS A 147 6.02 -15.10 18.91
CA LYS A 147 5.37 -16.25 19.53
C LYS A 147 4.39 -15.84 20.63
N GLY A 148 3.39 -16.70 20.83
CA GLY A 148 2.48 -16.61 21.97
C GLY A 148 1.66 -15.32 22.01
N ASP A 149 1.83 -14.55 23.05
CA ASP A 149 1.16 -13.30 23.38
C ASP A 149 1.78 -12.04 22.74
N MET A 150 2.80 -12.23 21.89
CA MET A 150 3.39 -11.13 21.15
C MET A 150 2.41 -10.56 20.12
N VAL A 151 2.41 -9.23 19.98
CA VAL A 151 1.61 -8.48 19.02
C VAL A 151 2.54 -7.66 18.15
N LEU A 152 2.41 -7.81 16.84
CA LEU A 152 3.06 -6.96 15.85
C LEU A 152 2.04 -5.94 15.32
N HIS A 153 2.21 -4.69 15.72
CA HIS A 153 1.36 -3.58 15.28
C HIS A 153 2.02 -2.83 14.14
N TRP A 154 1.33 -2.70 13.02
CA TRP A 154 1.77 -1.95 11.85
C TRP A 154 1.09 -0.59 11.78
N LYS A 155 1.92 0.44 11.61
CA LYS A 155 1.52 1.74 11.07
C LYS A 155 1.93 1.83 9.63
N ILE A 156 0.96 2.05 8.77
CA ILE A 156 1.13 2.05 7.31
C ILE A 156 0.88 3.46 6.80
N GLU A 157 1.79 3.93 5.98
CA GLU A 157 1.67 5.16 5.24
C GLU A 157 1.81 4.87 3.75
N TRP A 158 0.83 5.31 2.97
CA TRP A 158 0.88 5.23 1.52
C TRP A 158 1.07 6.62 0.94
N ILE A 159 2.10 6.75 0.13
CA ILE A 159 2.44 8.00 -0.57
C ILE A 159 2.14 7.82 -2.04
N LYS A 160 1.31 8.70 -2.60
CA LYS A 160 0.97 8.67 -4.00
C LYS A 160 2.19 9.03 -4.85
N SER A 161 2.53 8.12 -5.74
CA SER A 161 3.57 8.32 -6.74
C SER A 161 3.01 8.95 -8.01
N PHE A 162 1.80 8.50 -8.41
CA PHE A 162 1.17 8.97 -9.65
C PHE A 162 -0.36 8.79 -9.62
N PRO A 163 -1.18 9.68 -10.19
CA PRO A 163 -0.80 11.06 -10.52
C PRO A 163 -0.63 11.89 -9.25
N ARG A 164 0.30 12.81 -9.28
CA ARG A 164 0.45 13.81 -8.22
C ARG A 164 -0.21 15.11 -8.65
N ASN A 165 -0.92 15.72 -7.73
CA ASN A 165 -1.45 17.08 -7.84
C ASN A 165 -0.45 18.09 -7.27
#